data_9ab2768edcf8fe7abde0a59709325126
#
_entry.id   9ab2768edcf8fe7abde0a59709325126
#
_cell.length_a   1.000
_cell.length_b   1.000
_cell.length_c   1.000
_cell.angle_alpha   90.00
_cell.angle_beta   90.00
_cell.angle_gamma   90.00
#
_symmetry.space_group_name_H-M   'P 1'
#
loop_
_entity.id
_entity.type
_entity.pdbx_description
1 polymer ?
#
loop_
_entity_poly.entity_id
_entity_poly.type
_entity_poly.pdbx_seq_one_letter_code
_entity_poly.pdbx_strand_id
1 'polypeptide(L)'
;MRIARFSVREGSPAAGSVSFGVVEGDPARPESLVVHALAGHPFGQPQPTGESYRFQDVRLLSPMLPNKIVAVGRNYAAHAAELGNEVPDVPLTFFKPSTSVIGPTESIAYPPFSSDVQHEAELAVVIGRMCREVPLDRVPEVILGYTCANDVTARDVQQREGQWARAKGFDTACPLGPWIETDLDPSDLAVTCTVNGELRQAGRTSQMVRSVAELIVHVSEAMTLLPGDVVLTGTPAGVGPINVGDEVAVTVEGIGTLANTVVKRG
;
A
#
# COMPACT_ATOMS: atom_id res chain seq x y z
N MET A 1 -2.02 8.63 -14.24
CA MET A 1 -2.92 9.62 -13.55
C MET A 1 -2.94 9.28 -12.08
N ARG A 2 -2.75 10.27 -11.19
CA ARG A 2 -2.73 10.05 -9.73
C ARG A 2 -4.11 10.26 -9.14
N ILE A 3 -4.63 9.25 -8.46
CA ILE A 3 -5.93 9.30 -7.79
C ILE A 3 -5.70 9.27 -6.27
N ALA A 4 -6.08 10.33 -5.58
CA ALA A 4 -6.03 10.42 -4.13
C ALA A 4 -7.43 10.34 -3.52
N ARG A 5 -7.50 9.83 -2.29
CA ARG A 5 -8.65 10.04 -1.38
C ARG A 5 -8.23 11.06 -0.34
N PHE A 6 -9.03 12.08 -0.12
CA PHE A 6 -8.64 13.22 0.72
C PHE A 6 -9.81 13.76 1.54
N SER A 7 -9.49 14.47 2.60
CA SER A 7 -10.44 15.34 3.30
C SER A 7 -9.97 16.79 3.21
N VAL A 8 -10.92 17.72 3.11
CA VAL A 8 -10.64 19.15 3.10
C VAL A 8 -10.38 19.61 4.54
N ARG A 9 -9.28 20.36 4.74
CA ARG A 9 -8.88 20.87 6.06
C ARG A 9 -9.83 21.96 6.57
N GLU A 10 -9.75 22.27 7.86
CA GLU A 10 -10.49 23.38 8.48
C GLU A 10 -10.15 24.71 7.80
N GLY A 11 -11.13 25.63 7.76
CA GLY A 11 -11.02 26.94 7.12
C GLY A 11 -11.64 27.02 5.72
N SER A 12 -12.14 25.91 5.18
CA SER A 12 -12.95 25.89 3.94
C SER A 12 -14.42 25.59 4.25
N PRO A 13 -15.39 26.08 3.45
CA PRO A 13 -16.77 25.67 3.53
C PRO A 13 -17.00 24.16 3.38
N ALA A 14 -16.08 23.46 2.70
CA ALA A 14 -16.10 22.02 2.49
C ALA A 14 -15.33 21.24 3.58
N ALA A 15 -14.94 21.89 4.69
CA ALA A 15 -14.15 21.25 5.75
C ALA A 15 -14.77 19.94 6.24
N GLY A 16 -13.93 18.91 6.36
CA GLY A 16 -14.34 17.57 6.78
C GLY A 16 -14.99 16.70 5.69
N SER A 17 -15.32 17.26 4.51
CA SER A 17 -15.78 16.45 3.38
C SER A 17 -14.69 15.49 2.92
N VAL A 18 -15.07 14.26 2.58
CA VAL A 18 -14.19 13.24 2.05
C VAL A 18 -14.57 12.96 0.60
N SER A 19 -13.57 13.03 -0.29
CA SER A 19 -13.75 12.81 -1.72
C SER A 19 -12.55 12.08 -2.32
N PHE A 20 -12.73 11.56 -3.53
CA PHE A 20 -11.62 11.23 -4.42
C PHE A 20 -11.26 12.43 -5.26
N GLY A 21 -10.03 12.50 -5.74
CA GLY A 21 -9.57 13.54 -6.64
C GLY A 21 -8.37 13.11 -7.48
N VAL A 22 -8.20 13.77 -8.61
CA VAL A 22 -6.99 13.67 -9.45
C VAL A 22 -5.96 14.66 -8.92
N VAL A 23 -4.74 14.20 -8.68
CA VAL A 23 -3.62 15.03 -8.25
C VAL A 23 -2.78 15.38 -9.46
N GLU A 24 -2.72 16.68 -9.78
CA GLU A 24 -1.88 17.23 -10.84
C GLU A 24 -0.71 18.03 -10.26
N GLY A 25 0.37 18.16 -11.02
CA GLY A 25 1.57 18.88 -10.64
C GLY A 25 2.78 17.96 -10.47
N ASP A 26 3.88 18.51 -9.99
CA ASP A 26 5.16 17.82 -9.80
C ASP A 26 5.28 17.33 -8.34
N PRO A 27 5.34 16.02 -8.08
CA PRO A 27 5.49 15.49 -6.72
C PRO A 27 6.78 15.94 -6.01
N ALA A 28 7.81 16.28 -6.75
CA ALA A 28 9.04 16.85 -6.18
C ALA A 28 8.86 18.30 -5.68
N ARG A 29 7.76 18.94 -6.06
CA ARG A 29 7.38 20.30 -5.66
C ARG A 29 5.96 20.31 -5.10
N PRO A 30 5.75 19.92 -3.83
CA PRO A 30 4.42 19.78 -3.22
C PRO A 30 3.55 21.04 -3.34
N GLU A 31 4.15 22.22 -3.38
CA GLU A 31 3.46 23.51 -3.58
C GLU A 31 2.82 23.66 -4.97
N SER A 32 3.26 22.86 -5.95
CA SER A 32 2.69 22.82 -7.31
C SER A 32 1.48 21.90 -7.42
N LEU A 33 1.25 21.06 -6.40
CA LEU A 33 0.20 20.05 -6.47
C LEU A 33 -1.18 20.66 -6.24
N VAL A 34 -2.11 20.26 -7.11
CA VAL A 34 -3.54 20.61 -7.02
C VAL A 34 -4.35 19.31 -7.06
N VAL A 35 -5.39 19.24 -6.23
CA VAL A 35 -6.32 18.11 -6.18
C VAL A 35 -7.65 18.56 -6.83
N HIS A 36 -8.01 17.92 -7.94
CA HIS A 36 -9.27 18.13 -8.64
C HIS A 36 -10.28 17.09 -8.16
N ALA A 37 -11.33 17.54 -7.47
CA ALA A 37 -12.30 16.64 -6.86
C ALA A 37 -13.12 15.86 -7.89
N LEU A 38 -13.39 14.60 -7.58
CA LEU A 38 -14.19 13.70 -8.38
C LEU A 38 -15.56 13.46 -7.74
N ALA A 39 -16.59 13.33 -8.57
CA ALA A 39 -17.90 12.89 -8.14
C ALA A 39 -17.89 11.35 -7.97
N GLY A 40 -18.07 10.89 -6.73
CA GLY A 40 -18.17 9.47 -6.43
C GLY A 40 -16.82 8.72 -6.45
N HIS A 41 -16.89 7.42 -6.74
CA HIS A 41 -15.73 6.53 -6.73
C HIS A 41 -14.90 6.61 -8.03
N PRO A 42 -13.57 6.36 -7.97
CA PRO A 42 -12.68 6.45 -9.14
C PRO A 42 -12.84 5.26 -10.13
N PHE A 43 -13.72 4.30 -9.82
CA PHE A 43 -13.94 3.15 -10.70
C PHE A 43 -14.78 3.52 -11.92
N GLY A 44 -14.33 3.16 -13.11
CA GLY A 44 -14.96 3.51 -14.37
C GLY A 44 -14.43 4.84 -14.93
N GLN A 45 -15.33 5.73 -15.33
CA GLN A 45 -14.95 7.06 -15.85
C GLN A 45 -15.04 8.11 -14.74
N PRO A 46 -13.90 8.59 -14.21
CA PRO A 46 -13.90 9.65 -13.23
C PRO A 46 -14.57 10.92 -13.77
N GLN A 47 -15.52 11.48 -13.02
CA GLN A 47 -16.24 12.71 -13.38
C GLN A 47 -15.75 13.85 -12.49
N PRO A 48 -15.09 14.91 -13.02
CA PRO A 48 -14.71 16.07 -12.24
C PRO A 48 -15.95 16.81 -11.71
N THR A 49 -15.87 17.27 -10.46
CA THR A 49 -16.92 18.13 -9.88
C THR A 49 -16.80 19.59 -10.30
N GLY A 50 -15.62 20.00 -10.80
CA GLY A 50 -15.22 21.38 -11.02
C GLY A 50 -14.54 22.04 -9.82
N GLU A 51 -14.56 21.40 -8.64
CA GLU A 51 -13.86 21.88 -7.45
C GLU A 51 -12.38 21.47 -7.48
N SER A 52 -11.52 22.37 -7.02
CA SER A 52 -10.07 22.15 -6.94
C SER A 52 -9.51 22.73 -5.65
N TYR A 53 -8.56 22.02 -5.07
CA TYR A 53 -7.93 22.39 -3.81
C TYR A 53 -6.41 22.37 -3.96
N ARG A 54 -5.72 23.34 -3.33
CA ARG A 54 -4.27 23.25 -3.20
C ARG A 54 -3.92 22.07 -2.30
N PHE A 55 -2.83 21.38 -2.58
CA PHE A 55 -2.43 20.19 -1.83
C PHE A 55 -2.31 20.43 -0.31
N GLN A 56 -1.82 21.61 0.07
CA GLN A 56 -1.71 22.00 1.49
C GLN A 56 -3.06 22.18 2.21
N ASP A 57 -4.15 22.40 1.46
CA ASP A 57 -5.50 22.64 2.01
C ASP A 57 -6.28 21.33 2.18
N VAL A 58 -5.67 20.19 1.83
CA VAL A 58 -6.24 18.85 1.99
C VAL A 58 -5.38 18.00 2.92
N ARG A 59 -5.99 16.98 3.49
CA ARG A 59 -5.33 15.86 4.17
C ARG A 59 -5.54 14.62 3.31
N LEU A 60 -4.47 13.98 2.89
CA LEU A 60 -4.56 12.69 2.23
C LEU A 60 -5.01 11.64 3.23
N LEU A 61 -5.85 10.75 2.76
CA LEU A 61 -6.33 9.56 3.46
C LEU A 61 -5.79 8.33 2.73
N SER A 62 -5.96 7.14 3.30
CA SER A 62 -5.70 5.93 2.54
C SER A 62 -6.44 6.03 1.20
N PRO A 63 -5.74 5.84 0.06
CA PRO A 63 -6.35 6.05 -1.27
C PRO A 63 -7.48 5.07 -1.56
N MET A 64 -7.55 3.97 -0.78
CA MET A 64 -8.62 2.98 -0.89
C MET A 64 -8.99 2.45 0.50
N LEU A 65 -10.26 2.06 0.66
CA LEU A 65 -10.75 1.27 1.78
C LEU A 65 -11.15 -0.10 1.22
N PRO A 66 -10.23 -1.07 1.19
CA PRO A 66 -10.47 -2.36 0.57
C PRO A 66 -11.46 -3.21 1.38
N ASN A 67 -12.27 -4.04 0.69
CA ASN A 67 -13.03 -5.09 1.35
C ASN A 67 -12.10 -6.15 1.92
N LYS A 68 -11.05 -6.48 1.16
CA LYS A 68 -9.98 -7.38 1.60
C LYS A 68 -8.64 -6.91 1.05
N ILE A 69 -7.60 -7.27 1.78
CA ILE A 69 -6.21 -7.14 1.35
C ILE A 69 -5.64 -8.55 1.31
N VAL A 70 -5.20 -8.97 0.13
CA VAL A 70 -4.47 -10.22 -0.06
C VAL A 70 -2.99 -9.89 -0.13
N ALA A 71 -2.20 -10.41 0.77
CA ALA A 71 -0.77 -10.18 0.80
C ALA A 71 0.00 -11.45 0.42
N VAL A 72 1.18 -11.26 -0.18
CA VAL A 72 2.02 -12.36 -0.67
C VAL A 72 3.34 -12.37 0.08
N GLY A 73 3.58 -13.45 0.82
CA GLY A 73 4.84 -13.68 1.53
C GLY A 73 5.91 -14.30 0.65
N ARG A 74 7.19 -13.98 0.96
CA ARG A 74 8.38 -14.60 0.36
C ARG A 74 8.48 -14.45 -1.16
N ASN A 75 8.00 -13.34 -1.71
CA ASN A 75 8.04 -13.07 -3.15
C ASN A 75 9.34 -12.42 -3.62
N TYR A 76 10.32 -12.26 -2.75
CA TYR A 76 11.70 -11.86 -3.06
C TYR A 76 12.66 -12.90 -2.50
N ALA A 77 13.48 -13.51 -3.36
CA ALA A 77 14.39 -14.58 -2.95
C ALA A 77 15.38 -14.14 -1.86
N ALA A 78 15.92 -12.91 -1.96
CA ALA A 78 16.82 -12.34 -0.97
C ALA A 78 16.15 -12.16 0.40
N HIS A 79 14.88 -11.71 0.43
CA HIS A 79 14.10 -11.60 1.67
C HIS A 79 13.79 -12.97 2.28
N ALA A 80 13.42 -13.96 1.46
CA ALA A 80 13.21 -15.32 1.96
C ALA A 80 14.48 -15.87 2.63
N ALA A 81 15.64 -15.73 1.98
CA ALA A 81 16.93 -16.16 2.49
C ALA A 81 17.33 -15.40 3.78
N GLU A 82 17.10 -14.09 3.87
CA GLU A 82 17.36 -13.27 5.06
C GLU A 82 16.66 -13.82 6.32
N LEU A 83 15.45 -14.32 6.16
CA LEU A 83 14.67 -14.93 7.25
C LEU A 83 14.87 -16.45 7.40
N GLY A 84 15.84 -17.04 6.68
CA GLY A 84 16.13 -18.48 6.73
C GLY A 84 15.04 -19.35 6.10
N ASN A 85 14.24 -18.79 5.18
CA ASN A 85 13.18 -19.48 4.48
C ASN A 85 13.53 -19.77 3.03
N GLU A 86 12.92 -20.79 2.47
CA GLU A 86 12.92 -21.08 1.05
C GLU A 86 11.82 -20.30 0.32
N VAL A 87 12.04 -20.05 -0.97
CA VAL A 87 11.00 -19.54 -1.85
C VAL A 87 9.96 -20.64 -2.09
N PRO A 88 8.67 -20.38 -1.85
CA PRO A 88 7.65 -21.41 -2.05
C PRO A 88 7.37 -21.65 -3.54
N ASP A 89 7.06 -22.91 -3.89
CA ASP A 89 6.67 -23.27 -5.27
C ASP A 89 5.37 -22.58 -5.71
N VAL A 90 4.45 -22.38 -4.76
CA VAL A 90 3.17 -21.69 -4.94
C VAL A 90 3.18 -20.41 -4.10
N PRO A 91 2.65 -19.28 -4.61
CA PRO A 91 2.58 -18.04 -3.84
C PRO A 91 1.94 -18.24 -2.47
N LEU A 92 2.64 -17.88 -1.42
CA LEU A 92 2.15 -17.93 -0.04
C LEU A 92 1.26 -16.71 0.21
N THR A 93 -0.04 -16.89 0.27
CA THR A 93 -1.00 -15.80 0.47
C THR A 93 -1.55 -15.77 1.89
N PHE A 94 -1.82 -14.56 2.37
CA PHE A 94 -2.52 -14.33 3.64
C PHE A 94 -3.39 -13.07 3.53
N PHE A 95 -4.25 -12.84 4.52
CA PHE A 95 -5.13 -11.68 4.55
C PHE A 95 -4.69 -10.67 5.61
N LYS A 96 -4.85 -9.39 5.27
CA LYS A 96 -4.92 -8.30 6.24
C LYS A 96 -6.37 -7.75 6.24
N PRO A 97 -6.99 -7.55 7.42
CA PRO A 97 -8.34 -7.01 7.48
C PRO A 97 -8.36 -5.54 7.06
N SER A 98 -9.50 -5.05 6.56
CA SER A 98 -9.70 -3.65 6.19
C SER A 98 -9.44 -2.67 7.35
N THR A 99 -9.65 -3.12 8.60
CA THR A 99 -9.37 -2.33 9.81
C THR A 99 -7.88 -2.13 10.09
N SER A 100 -6.99 -2.85 9.42
CA SER A 100 -5.55 -2.62 9.52
C SER A 100 -5.07 -1.42 8.70
N VAL A 101 -5.91 -0.89 7.80
CA VAL A 101 -5.53 0.17 6.86
C VAL A 101 -5.46 1.53 7.54
N ILE A 102 -4.38 2.24 7.27
CA ILE A 102 -4.20 3.67 7.55
C ILE A 102 -3.66 4.39 6.32
N GLY A 103 -3.87 5.69 6.26
CA GLY A 103 -3.39 6.55 5.17
C GLY A 103 -2.05 7.22 5.46
N PRO A 104 -1.59 8.09 4.54
CA PRO A 104 -0.42 8.93 4.75
C PRO A 104 -0.59 9.79 6.00
N THR A 105 0.51 10.01 6.74
CA THR A 105 0.54 10.83 7.98
C THR A 105 -0.28 10.30 9.17
N GLU A 106 -1.00 9.19 9.02
CA GLU A 106 -1.60 8.48 10.15
C GLU A 106 -0.54 7.64 10.87
N SER A 107 -0.77 7.35 12.15
CA SER A 107 0.27 6.71 12.95
C SER A 107 0.10 5.19 13.01
N ILE A 108 1.22 4.48 12.92
CA ILE A 108 1.31 3.04 13.23
C ILE A 108 1.26 2.88 14.74
N ALA A 109 0.22 2.26 15.27
CA ALA A 109 0.08 1.99 16.70
C ALA A 109 0.85 0.71 17.07
N TYR A 110 1.94 0.86 17.81
CA TYR A 110 2.75 -0.28 18.25
C TYR A 110 1.92 -1.23 19.11
N PRO A 111 1.71 -2.50 18.71
CA PRO A 111 0.80 -3.40 19.41
C PRO A 111 1.42 -3.89 20.74
N PRO A 112 0.68 -3.87 21.86
CA PRO A 112 1.23 -4.22 23.18
C PRO A 112 1.57 -5.70 23.34
N PHE A 113 1.16 -6.55 22.40
CA PHE A 113 1.40 -7.99 22.42
C PHE A 113 2.67 -8.41 21.66
N SER A 114 3.43 -7.46 21.10
CA SER A 114 4.66 -7.72 20.36
C SER A 114 5.82 -6.90 20.94
N SER A 115 7.00 -7.49 20.91
CA SER A 115 8.27 -6.85 21.25
C SER A 115 9.18 -6.63 20.04
N ASP A 116 8.75 -7.08 18.85
CA ASP A 116 9.51 -6.99 17.59
C ASP A 116 8.55 -6.69 16.43
N VAL A 117 8.29 -5.39 16.22
CA VAL A 117 7.49 -4.91 15.08
C VAL A 117 8.43 -4.41 14.00
N GLN A 118 8.23 -4.89 12.77
CA GLN A 118 9.12 -4.62 11.64
C GLN A 118 8.35 -3.97 10.48
N HIS A 119 9.07 -3.14 9.69
CA HIS A 119 8.59 -2.59 8.43
C HIS A 119 8.78 -3.60 7.27
N GLU A 120 7.91 -3.54 6.29
CA GLU A 120 8.02 -4.26 5.02
C GLU A 120 7.49 -3.38 3.89
N ALA A 121 8.40 -2.73 3.13
CA ALA A 121 8.06 -1.88 2.00
C ALA A 121 7.59 -2.71 0.81
N GLU A 122 6.45 -2.36 0.23
CA GLU A 122 5.84 -3.12 -0.87
C GLU A 122 5.23 -2.22 -1.95
N LEU A 123 5.21 -2.72 -3.18
CA LEU A 123 4.26 -2.29 -4.18
C LEU A 123 2.90 -2.91 -3.87
N ALA A 124 1.84 -2.12 -3.89
CA ALA A 124 0.47 -2.60 -3.76
C ALA A 124 -0.30 -2.38 -5.05
N VAL A 125 -1.05 -3.40 -5.46
CA VAL A 125 -1.94 -3.39 -6.63
C VAL A 125 -3.36 -3.11 -6.18
N VAL A 126 -4.03 -2.14 -6.80
CA VAL A 126 -5.44 -1.84 -6.54
C VAL A 126 -6.30 -2.37 -7.68
N ILE A 127 -7.27 -3.21 -7.35
CA ILE A 127 -8.20 -3.79 -8.32
C ILE A 127 -9.23 -2.75 -8.77
N GLY A 128 -9.44 -2.64 -10.08
CA GLY A 128 -10.35 -1.67 -10.69
C GLY A 128 -11.69 -2.26 -11.11
N ARG A 129 -11.76 -3.56 -11.36
CA ARG A 129 -12.96 -4.26 -11.82
C ARG A 129 -13.15 -5.58 -11.10
N MET A 130 -14.41 -5.94 -10.86
CA MET A 130 -14.72 -7.26 -10.33
C MET A 130 -14.21 -8.34 -11.31
N CYS A 131 -13.42 -9.27 -10.79
CA CYS A 131 -12.81 -10.31 -11.62
C CYS A 131 -12.62 -11.62 -10.85
N ARG A 132 -12.54 -12.69 -11.61
CA ARG A 132 -12.27 -14.06 -11.16
C ARG A 132 -11.64 -14.85 -12.31
N GLU A 133 -10.70 -15.77 -11.99
CA GLU A 133 -10.04 -16.65 -12.97
C GLU A 133 -9.48 -15.83 -14.17
N VAL A 134 -8.73 -14.75 -13.85
CA VAL A 134 -8.25 -13.79 -14.86
C VAL A 134 -7.12 -14.41 -15.69
N PRO A 135 -7.23 -14.49 -17.02
CA PRO A 135 -6.12 -14.90 -17.87
C PRO A 135 -4.94 -13.90 -17.77
N LEU A 136 -3.70 -14.39 -17.89
CA LEU A 136 -2.49 -13.61 -17.72
C LEU A 136 -2.44 -12.36 -18.62
N ASP A 137 -2.83 -12.49 -19.87
CA ASP A 137 -2.86 -11.41 -20.86
C ASP A 137 -3.96 -10.37 -20.61
N ARG A 138 -4.94 -10.69 -19.76
CA ARG A 138 -6.03 -9.78 -19.40
C ARG A 138 -5.88 -9.11 -18.03
N VAL A 139 -4.82 -9.42 -17.29
CA VAL A 139 -4.57 -8.81 -15.97
C VAL A 139 -4.56 -7.27 -16.02
N PRO A 140 -3.96 -6.60 -17.02
CA PRO A 140 -3.99 -5.14 -17.08
C PRO A 140 -5.40 -4.52 -17.14
N GLU A 141 -6.40 -5.27 -17.65
CA GLU A 141 -7.78 -4.78 -17.76
C GLU A 141 -8.51 -4.69 -16.40
N VAL A 142 -8.02 -5.38 -15.37
CA VAL A 142 -8.67 -5.48 -14.06
C VAL A 142 -7.97 -4.63 -12.99
N ILE A 143 -6.78 -4.11 -13.26
CA ILE A 143 -6.02 -3.25 -12.36
C ILE A 143 -6.47 -1.79 -12.52
N LEU A 144 -6.73 -1.09 -11.42
CA LEU A 144 -6.92 0.36 -11.40
C LEU A 144 -5.58 1.10 -11.44
N GLY A 145 -4.61 0.61 -10.70
CA GLY A 145 -3.29 1.20 -10.56
C GLY A 145 -2.52 0.66 -9.35
N TYR A 146 -1.52 1.40 -8.94
CA TYR A 146 -0.53 0.98 -7.94
C TYR A 146 -0.37 2.04 -6.85
N THR A 147 -0.01 1.60 -5.65
CA THR A 147 0.30 2.49 -4.52
C THR A 147 1.42 1.90 -3.67
N CYS A 148 2.02 2.70 -2.79
CA CYS A 148 2.95 2.18 -1.80
C CYS A 148 2.18 1.52 -0.66
N ALA A 149 2.77 0.48 -0.07
CA ALA A 149 2.29 -0.16 1.14
C ALA A 149 3.42 -0.45 2.12
N ASN A 150 3.06 -0.54 3.40
CA ASN A 150 3.93 -1.08 4.43
C ASN A 150 3.20 -2.26 5.09
N ASP A 151 3.67 -3.50 4.85
CA ASP A 151 3.13 -4.70 5.48
C ASP A 151 3.71 -4.87 6.90
N VAL A 152 3.33 -3.95 7.80
CA VAL A 152 3.83 -3.92 9.18
C VAL A 152 3.56 -5.24 9.88
N THR A 153 4.62 -5.79 10.47
CA THR A 153 4.65 -7.18 10.96
C THR A 153 5.10 -7.25 12.41
N ALA A 154 4.29 -7.87 13.27
CA ALA A 154 4.72 -8.31 14.60
C ALA A 154 5.51 -9.62 14.43
N ARG A 155 6.83 -9.51 14.28
CA ARG A 155 7.69 -10.61 13.84
C ARG A 155 7.79 -11.75 14.84
N ASP A 156 7.89 -11.44 16.10
CA ASP A 156 7.89 -12.42 17.19
C ASP A 156 6.57 -13.24 17.24
N VAL A 157 5.45 -12.57 16.93
CA VAL A 157 4.14 -13.23 16.84
C VAL A 157 4.06 -14.11 15.59
N GLN A 158 4.55 -13.61 14.45
CA GLN A 158 4.60 -14.37 13.19
C GLN A 158 5.39 -15.68 13.33
N GLN A 159 6.53 -15.63 14.04
CA GLN A 159 7.37 -16.81 14.26
C GLN A 159 6.74 -17.82 15.23
N ARG A 160 6.03 -17.33 16.24
CA ARG A 160 5.42 -18.17 17.29
C ARG A 160 4.11 -18.80 16.86
N GLU A 161 3.29 -18.06 16.10
CA GLU A 161 1.95 -18.46 15.70
C GLU A 161 1.97 -19.00 14.27
N GLY A 162 1.45 -20.19 14.01
CA GLY A 162 1.45 -20.80 12.67
C GLY A 162 0.58 -20.07 11.64
N GLN A 163 -0.40 -19.26 12.11
CA GLN A 163 -1.26 -18.41 11.27
C GLN A 163 -0.92 -16.96 11.49
N TRP A 164 -0.78 -16.19 10.40
CA TRP A 164 -0.27 -14.81 10.43
C TRP A 164 -1.33 -13.73 10.70
N ALA A 165 -2.58 -14.11 10.89
CA ALA A 165 -3.67 -13.14 11.05
C ALA A 165 -3.39 -12.08 12.13
N ARG A 166 -2.90 -12.48 13.30
CA ARG A 166 -2.58 -11.56 14.40
C ARG A 166 -1.28 -10.82 14.20
N ALA A 167 -0.30 -11.44 13.56
CA ALA A 167 1.01 -10.83 13.30
C ALA A 167 0.95 -9.74 12.22
N LYS A 168 0.04 -9.88 11.27
CA LYS A 168 -0.08 -9.06 10.06
C LYS A 168 -1.38 -8.23 9.99
N GLY A 169 -2.37 -8.55 10.82
CA GLY A 169 -3.73 -7.99 10.74
C GLY A 169 -4.14 -7.10 11.91
N PHE A 170 -3.22 -6.66 12.78
CA PHE A 170 -3.57 -5.74 13.85
C PHE A 170 -3.92 -4.34 13.28
N ASP A 171 -4.70 -3.58 14.02
CA ASP A 171 -5.07 -2.21 13.63
C ASP A 171 -3.82 -1.39 13.29
N THR A 172 -3.86 -0.65 12.19
CA THR A 172 -2.77 0.17 11.66
C THR A 172 -1.60 -0.59 11.01
N ALA A 173 -1.69 -1.91 10.87
CA ALA A 173 -0.61 -2.73 10.30
C ALA A 173 -0.50 -2.65 8.76
N CYS A 174 -1.34 -1.86 8.08
CA CYS A 174 -1.34 -1.73 6.62
C CYS A 174 -1.43 -0.27 6.17
N PRO A 175 -0.40 0.54 6.35
CA PRO A 175 -0.31 1.83 5.69
C PRO A 175 -0.40 1.69 4.16
N LEU A 176 -1.23 2.53 3.51
CA LEU A 176 -1.41 2.61 2.05
C LEU A 176 -1.39 4.06 1.59
N GLY A 177 -0.71 4.37 0.49
CA GLY A 177 -0.67 5.71 -0.08
C GLY A 177 0.62 6.02 -0.84
N PRO A 178 0.87 7.27 -1.20
CA PRO A 178 0.07 8.46 -0.93
C PRO A 178 -1.19 8.58 -1.80
N TRP A 179 -1.16 8.02 -3.00
CA TRP A 179 -2.22 7.96 -4.01
C TRP A 179 -2.11 6.69 -4.84
N ILE A 180 -3.05 6.46 -5.74
CA ILE A 180 -2.98 5.40 -6.76
C ILE A 180 -2.44 6.03 -8.04
N GLU A 181 -1.31 5.51 -8.56
CA GLU A 181 -0.83 5.82 -9.91
C GLU A 181 -1.42 4.82 -10.91
N THR A 182 -2.19 5.31 -11.88
CA THR A 182 -2.89 4.46 -12.84
C THR A 182 -2.11 4.18 -14.12
N ASP A 183 -1.08 4.98 -14.39
CA ASP A 183 -0.25 4.89 -15.58
C ASP A 183 1.19 4.59 -15.18
N LEU A 184 1.44 3.33 -14.84
CA LEU A 184 2.73 2.87 -14.33
C LEU A 184 3.00 1.44 -14.81
N ASP A 185 4.20 1.21 -15.33
CA ASP A 185 4.70 -0.14 -15.61
C ASP A 185 5.35 -0.72 -14.34
N PRO A 186 4.78 -1.76 -13.73
CA PRO A 186 5.29 -2.34 -12.50
C PRO A 186 6.48 -3.27 -12.69
N SER A 187 7.01 -3.44 -13.90
CA SER A 187 7.99 -4.48 -14.24
C SER A 187 9.36 -4.27 -13.60
N ASP A 188 9.81 -3.01 -13.47
CA ASP A 188 11.11 -2.69 -12.88
C ASP A 188 11.11 -1.32 -12.18
N LEU A 189 10.53 -1.27 -10.98
CA LEU A 189 10.45 -0.08 -10.14
C LEU A 189 11.30 -0.25 -8.89
N ALA A 190 12.01 0.80 -8.47
CA ALA A 190 12.66 0.82 -7.17
C ALA A 190 11.62 0.82 -6.05
N VAL A 191 11.83 -0.03 -5.05
CA VAL A 191 11.05 -0.12 -3.80
C VAL A 191 12.02 0.05 -2.64
N THR A 192 11.86 1.12 -1.87
CA THR A 192 12.76 1.47 -0.77
C THR A 192 12.00 1.75 0.52
N CYS A 193 12.68 1.53 1.65
CA CYS A 193 12.22 1.96 2.97
C CYS A 193 13.32 2.71 3.70
N THR A 194 12.96 3.83 4.32
CA THR A 194 13.82 4.51 5.29
C THR A 194 13.16 4.51 6.67
N VAL A 195 13.98 4.41 7.72
CA VAL A 195 13.56 4.63 9.12
C VAL A 195 14.37 5.79 9.65
N ASN A 196 13.71 6.86 10.08
CA ASN A 196 14.35 8.12 10.52
C ASN A 196 15.33 8.69 9.48
N GLY A 197 14.99 8.55 8.18
CA GLY A 197 15.82 8.98 7.05
C GLY A 197 16.98 8.03 6.70
N GLU A 198 17.22 6.97 7.48
CA GLU A 198 18.24 5.97 7.20
C GLU A 198 17.68 4.86 6.30
N LEU A 199 18.34 4.60 5.18
CA LEU A 199 17.94 3.56 4.22
C LEU A 199 18.05 2.16 4.85
N ARG A 200 16.95 1.41 4.84
CA ARG A 200 16.85 0.04 5.36
C ARG A 200 16.60 -0.99 4.26
N GLN A 201 15.64 -0.73 3.38
CA GLN A 201 15.34 -1.61 2.26
C GLN A 201 15.61 -0.90 0.95
N ALA A 202 16.22 -1.61 0.01
CA ALA A 202 16.43 -1.18 -1.36
C ALA A 202 16.32 -2.38 -2.29
N GLY A 203 15.25 -2.46 -3.06
CA GLY A 203 15.01 -3.52 -4.04
C GLY A 203 14.29 -2.98 -5.26
N ARG A 204 14.02 -3.87 -6.21
CA ARG A 204 13.28 -3.55 -7.43
C ARG A 204 12.19 -4.59 -7.67
N THR A 205 11.09 -4.18 -8.28
CA THR A 205 9.99 -5.10 -8.61
C THR A 205 10.40 -6.20 -9.59
N SER A 206 11.41 -5.96 -10.43
CA SER A 206 12.02 -6.98 -11.29
C SER A 206 12.71 -8.13 -10.52
N GLN A 207 12.94 -7.98 -9.22
CA GLN A 207 13.51 -9.02 -8.34
C GLN A 207 12.43 -9.91 -7.71
N MET A 208 11.16 -9.65 -7.98
CA MET A 208 10.05 -10.52 -7.54
C MET A 208 10.18 -11.89 -8.16
N VAL A 209 9.93 -12.93 -7.39
CA VAL A 209 9.87 -14.33 -7.86
C VAL A 209 8.68 -14.54 -8.77
N ARG A 210 7.54 -13.96 -8.41
CA ARG A 210 6.33 -13.93 -9.22
C ARG A 210 5.98 -12.50 -9.55
N SER A 211 5.78 -12.22 -10.82
CA SER A 211 5.38 -10.90 -11.31
C SER A 211 3.99 -10.49 -10.78
N VAL A 212 3.69 -9.20 -10.82
CA VAL A 212 2.35 -8.69 -10.48
C VAL A 212 1.25 -9.46 -11.21
N ALA A 213 1.43 -9.72 -12.52
CA ALA A 213 0.42 -10.39 -13.31
C ALA A 213 0.20 -11.85 -12.85
N GLU A 214 1.28 -12.60 -12.57
CA GLU A 214 1.17 -13.97 -12.04
C GLU A 214 0.49 -14.01 -10.66
N LEU A 215 0.73 -13.01 -9.80
CA LEU A 215 0.05 -12.91 -8.52
C LEU A 215 -1.46 -12.67 -8.67
N ILE A 216 -1.88 -11.78 -9.58
CA ILE A 216 -3.30 -11.52 -9.83
C ILE A 216 -3.99 -12.76 -10.41
N VAL A 217 -3.35 -13.48 -11.35
CA VAL A 217 -3.86 -14.77 -11.85
C VAL A 217 -4.08 -15.72 -10.66
N HIS A 218 -3.04 -15.98 -9.88
CA HIS A 218 -3.07 -16.90 -8.74
C HIS A 218 -4.17 -16.56 -7.72
N VAL A 219 -4.27 -15.29 -7.32
CA VAL A 219 -5.28 -14.87 -6.34
C VAL A 219 -6.69 -14.97 -6.93
N SER A 220 -6.88 -14.57 -8.19
CA SER A 220 -8.19 -14.61 -8.86
C SER A 220 -8.71 -16.02 -9.16
N GLU A 221 -7.83 -17.01 -9.24
CA GLU A 221 -8.21 -18.44 -9.31
C GLU A 221 -8.89 -18.90 -8.01
N ALA A 222 -8.39 -18.44 -6.87
CA ALA A 222 -8.88 -18.86 -5.56
C ALA A 222 -10.14 -18.09 -5.12
N MET A 223 -10.27 -16.81 -5.50
CA MET A 223 -11.35 -15.96 -5.01
C MET A 223 -11.68 -14.80 -5.94
N THR A 224 -12.94 -14.37 -5.94
CA THR A 224 -13.37 -13.15 -6.64
C THR A 224 -12.70 -11.92 -6.01
N LEU A 225 -12.09 -11.09 -6.85
CA LEU A 225 -11.59 -9.77 -6.49
C LEU A 225 -12.61 -8.71 -6.84
N LEU A 226 -12.80 -7.74 -5.96
CA LEU A 226 -13.75 -6.63 -6.11
C LEU A 226 -13.01 -5.32 -6.40
N PRO A 227 -13.65 -4.33 -7.05
CA PRO A 227 -13.08 -2.99 -7.17
C PRO A 227 -12.69 -2.44 -5.81
N GLY A 228 -11.46 -1.96 -5.69
CA GLY A 228 -10.89 -1.46 -4.45
C GLY A 228 -10.20 -2.50 -3.57
N ASP A 229 -10.30 -3.79 -3.86
CA ASP A 229 -9.43 -4.79 -3.20
C ASP A 229 -7.96 -4.49 -3.51
N VAL A 230 -7.10 -4.84 -2.57
CA VAL A 230 -5.66 -4.58 -2.67
C VAL A 230 -4.89 -5.89 -2.61
N VAL A 231 -3.88 -6.01 -3.48
CA VAL A 231 -2.91 -7.12 -3.43
C VAL A 231 -1.53 -6.53 -3.10
N LEU A 232 -0.94 -6.95 -1.97
CA LEU A 232 0.43 -6.64 -1.59
C LEU A 232 1.37 -7.67 -2.23
N THR A 233 2.43 -7.20 -2.88
CA THR A 233 3.22 -8.03 -3.81
C THR A 233 4.46 -8.67 -3.18
N GLY A 234 4.69 -8.46 -1.88
CA GLY A 234 5.89 -8.88 -1.17
C GLY A 234 6.93 -7.77 -1.04
N THR A 235 7.85 -7.97 -0.12
CA THR A 235 8.87 -6.99 0.28
C THR A 235 10.29 -7.46 -0.08
N PRO A 236 11.20 -6.55 -0.49
CA PRO A 236 12.63 -6.88 -0.65
C PRO A 236 13.32 -7.10 0.70
N ALA A 237 14.55 -7.62 0.68
CA ALA A 237 15.40 -7.77 1.86
C ALA A 237 15.70 -6.42 2.54
N GLY A 238 16.14 -6.47 3.79
CA GLY A 238 16.46 -5.32 4.64
C GLY A 238 15.33 -4.97 5.61
N VAL A 239 14.40 -5.89 5.87
CA VAL A 239 13.37 -5.71 6.92
C VAL A 239 14.02 -5.56 8.29
N GLY A 240 13.38 -4.80 9.17
CA GLY A 240 13.97 -4.57 10.48
C GLY A 240 13.01 -3.86 11.43
N PRO A 241 13.40 -3.76 12.72
CA PRO A 241 12.53 -3.22 13.75
C PRO A 241 12.24 -1.74 13.58
N ILE A 242 11.03 -1.37 13.99
CA ILE A 242 10.59 0.01 14.19
C ILE A 242 10.16 0.20 15.64
N ASN A 243 10.39 1.37 16.20
CA ASN A 243 10.11 1.68 17.59
C ASN A 243 9.17 2.88 17.72
N VAL A 244 8.56 3.04 18.86
CA VAL A 244 7.75 4.23 19.17
C VAL A 244 8.61 5.49 19.02
N GLY A 245 8.13 6.43 18.23
CA GLY A 245 8.82 7.66 17.86
C GLY A 245 9.50 7.64 16.50
N ASP A 246 9.68 6.46 15.88
CA ASP A 246 10.29 6.37 14.56
C ASP A 246 9.34 6.88 13.47
N GLU A 247 9.92 7.49 12.43
CA GLU A 247 9.27 7.73 11.14
C GLU A 247 9.70 6.64 10.15
N VAL A 248 8.71 6.00 9.54
CA VAL A 248 8.93 4.98 8.51
C VAL A 248 8.40 5.52 7.18
N ALA A 249 9.25 5.57 6.16
CA ALA A 249 8.88 6.07 4.85
C ALA A 249 9.16 5.01 3.77
N VAL A 250 8.08 4.57 3.12
CA VAL A 250 8.11 3.65 1.98
C VAL A 250 8.00 4.46 0.70
N THR A 251 8.94 4.27 -0.21
CA THR A 251 8.95 4.94 -1.53
C THR A 251 8.96 3.91 -2.64
N VAL A 252 8.05 4.08 -3.59
CA VAL A 252 8.02 3.34 -4.85
C VAL A 252 8.22 4.31 -6.01
N GLU A 253 9.17 3.98 -6.89
CA GLU A 253 9.48 4.76 -8.09
C GLU A 253 8.22 5.00 -8.92
N GLY A 254 8.02 6.24 -9.40
CA GLY A 254 6.85 6.65 -10.17
C GLY A 254 5.58 6.92 -9.35
N ILE A 255 5.51 6.47 -8.09
CA ILE A 255 4.36 6.72 -7.21
C ILE A 255 4.67 7.89 -6.25
N GLY A 256 5.69 7.76 -5.43
CA GLY A 256 6.04 8.72 -4.39
C GLY A 256 6.30 8.05 -3.05
N THR A 257 6.13 8.79 -1.97
CA THR A 257 6.49 8.35 -0.60
C THR A 257 5.26 8.30 0.31
N LEU A 258 5.12 7.19 1.01
CA LEU A 258 4.18 6.97 2.10
C LEU A 258 4.94 7.02 3.43
N ALA A 259 4.71 8.04 4.25
CA ALA A 259 5.38 8.20 5.53
C ALA A 259 4.39 8.12 6.71
N ASN A 260 4.78 7.39 7.74
CA ASN A 260 3.99 7.17 8.95
C ASN A 260 4.87 7.20 10.19
N THR A 261 4.40 7.80 11.27
CA THR A 261 5.08 7.80 12.57
C THR A 261 4.57 6.64 13.43
N VAL A 262 5.47 6.00 14.15
CA VAL A 262 5.13 4.94 15.11
C VAL A 262 4.78 5.53 16.46
N VAL A 263 3.64 5.17 17.01
CA VAL A 263 3.17 5.65 18.31
C VAL A 263 2.86 4.50 19.27
N LYS A 264 2.93 4.77 20.56
CA LYS A 264 2.43 3.83 21.56
C LYS A 264 0.91 3.69 21.41
N ARG A 265 0.40 2.46 21.39
CA ARG A 265 -1.04 2.24 21.45
C ARG A 265 -1.58 2.75 22.79
N GLY A 266 -2.54 3.67 22.73
CA GLY A 266 -3.24 4.21 23.89
C GLY A 266 -4.14 3.17 24.57
#